data_0f90882f395a8dbc27c2dcad782a59d9
#
_entry.id   0f90882f395a8dbc27c2dcad782a59d9
#
_cell.length_a   1.000
_cell.length_b   1.000
_cell.length_c   1.000
_cell.angle_alpha   90.00
_cell.angle_beta   90.00
_cell.angle_gamma   90.00
#
_symmetry.space_group_name_H-M   'P 1'
#
loop_
_entity.id
_entity.type
_entity.pdbx_description
1 polymer ?
#
loop_
_entity_poly.entity_id
_entity_poly.type
_entity_poly.pdbx_seq_one_letter_code
_entity_poly.pdbx_strand_id
1 'polypeptide(L)'
;ISVKSTTGANLTSSQKSQLITDLAPYTVASITPVIVDPETTKLRLSVTFNYDSSATTKLSTELVSAVNTTLNTYNSSTLQTFNGQYRASAVSKLIDESDTSILNNTTSVKLSKDFTPEQGTTKSYNVAFNNSMFHPEDGYLEATGGVLSSSGFKVGTDTETEFFFDDDGNGNLRRYALIGTTRSYFDNEAGTIDYNSGYITINNIN
;
A
#
# COMPACT_ATOMS: atom_id res chain seq x y z
N ILE A 1 -20.11 0.74 10.98
CA ILE A 1 -20.45 0.92 9.56
C ILE A 1 -19.23 1.53 8.89
N SER A 2 -18.70 0.89 7.84
CA SER A 2 -17.63 1.43 7.03
C SER A 2 -18.21 2.21 5.85
N VAL A 3 -17.81 3.46 5.68
CA VAL A 3 -18.34 4.36 4.65
C VAL A 3 -17.19 5.08 3.95
N LYS A 4 -17.28 5.19 2.64
CA LYS A 4 -16.33 5.91 1.79
C LYS A 4 -17.09 6.89 0.89
N SER A 5 -16.52 8.07 0.68
CA SER A 5 -17.04 9.01 -0.30
C SER A 5 -16.96 8.44 -1.72
N THR A 6 -17.87 8.84 -2.59
CA THR A 6 -17.82 8.53 -4.03
C THR A 6 -16.56 9.06 -4.72
N THR A 7 -15.89 10.04 -4.11
CA THR A 7 -14.60 10.57 -4.57
C THR A 7 -13.40 9.73 -4.07
N GLY A 8 -13.64 8.68 -3.29
CA GLY A 8 -12.59 7.83 -2.71
C GLY A 8 -11.93 8.40 -1.45
N ALA A 9 -12.30 9.60 -1.00
CA ALA A 9 -11.77 10.21 0.21
C ALA A 9 -12.49 9.68 1.48
N ASN A 10 -11.81 9.70 2.61
CA ASN A 10 -12.42 9.43 3.90
C ASN A 10 -13.37 10.58 4.29
N LEU A 11 -14.40 10.26 5.07
CA LEU A 11 -15.32 11.25 5.60
C LEU A 11 -14.64 12.09 6.69
N THR A 12 -14.94 13.38 6.71
CA THR A 12 -14.54 14.26 7.81
C THR A 12 -15.29 13.91 9.10
N SER A 13 -14.77 14.32 10.25
CA SER A 13 -15.44 14.11 11.54
C SER A 13 -16.86 14.71 11.55
N SER A 14 -17.07 15.88 10.95
CA SER A 14 -18.38 16.51 10.84
C SER A 14 -19.35 15.69 9.98
N GLN A 15 -18.88 15.14 8.85
CA GLN A 15 -19.70 14.29 7.98
C GLN A 15 -20.06 12.97 8.69
N LYS A 16 -19.14 12.38 9.44
CA LYS A 16 -19.41 11.18 10.25
C LYS A 16 -20.46 11.46 11.32
N SER A 17 -20.34 12.59 12.04
CA SER A 17 -21.31 13.00 13.06
C SER A 17 -22.68 13.25 12.46
N GLN A 18 -22.75 13.90 11.30
CA GLN A 18 -24.02 14.12 10.60
C GLN A 18 -24.68 12.80 10.19
N LEU A 19 -23.89 11.87 9.64
CA LEU A 19 -24.39 10.55 9.25
C LEU A 19 -24.91 9.73 10.43
N ILE A 20 -24.26 9.82 11.60
CA ILE A 20 -24.75 9.21 12.85
C ILE A 20 -26.10 9.81 13.24
N THR A 21 -26.24 11.12 13.16
CA THR A 21 -27.51 11.84 13.44
C THR A 21 -28.63 11.42 12.49
N ASP A 22 -28.32 11.34 11.20
CA ASP A 22 -29.27 10.94 10.16
C ASP A 22 -29.70 9.46 10.31
N LEU A 23 -28.83 8.60 10.81
CA LEU A 23 -29.12 7.19 11.07
C LEU A 23 -29.89 6.95 12.38
N ALA A 24 -29.83 7.87 13.33
CA ALA A 24 -30.45 7.70 14.67
C ALA A 24 -31.94 7.32 14.62
N PRO A 25 -32.78 7.87 13.72
CA PRO A 25 -34.20 7.49 13.63
C PRO A 25 -34.45 6.05 13.18
N TYR A 26 -33.44 5.43 12.55
CA TYR A 26 -33.51 4.07 11.98
C TYR A 26 -32.82 3.02 12.84
N THR A 27 -32.25 3.42 13.98
CA THR A 27 -31.60 2.50 14.90
C THR A 27 -32.56 2.03 15.99
N VAL A 28 -32.42 0.76 16.40
CA VAL A 28 -33.17 0.23 17.55
C VAL A 28 -32.61 0.84 18.84
N ALA A 29 -33.47 1.10 19.81
CA ALA A 29 -33.07 1.59 21.13
C ALA A 29 -31.89 0.76 21.69
N SER A 30 -30.84 1.45 22.16
CA SER A 30 -29.56 0.89 22.63
C SER A 30 -28.50 0.53 21.58
N ILE A 31 -28.75 0.72 20.29
CA ILE A 31 -27.70 0.55 19.27
C ILE A 31 -27.22 1.93 18.78
N THR A 32 -25.98 2.26 19.07
CA THR A 32 -25.35 3.48 18.54
C THR A 32 -24.48 3.12 17.33
N PRO A 33 -24.77 3.65 16.13
CA PRO A 33 -23.95 3.38 14.96
C PRO A 33 -22.57 4.05 15.11
N VAL A 34 -21.52 3.31 14.82
CA VAL A 34 -20.16 3.83 14.74
C VAL A 34 -19.76 3.87 13.27
N ILE A 35 -19.34 5.05 12.80
CA ILE A 35 -18.85 5.24 11.43
C ILE A 35 -17.32 5.21 11.46
N VAL A 36 -16.75 4.25 10.75
CA VAL A 36 -15.30 4.04 10.65
C VAL A 36 -14.83 4.24 9.21
N ASP A 37 -13.61 4.70 9.04
CA ASP A 37 -12.98 4.75 7.74
C ASP A 37 -12.68 3.33 7.25
N PRO A 38 -12.84 3.04 5.95
CA PRO A 38 -12.42 1.76 5.39
C PRO A 38 -10.90 1.65 5.41
N GLU A 39 -10.40 0.49 5.75
CA GLU A 39 -8.99 0.20 5.53
C GLU A 39 -8.67 0.22 4.03
N THR A 40 -7.63 0.94 3.67
CA THR A 40 -7.22 1.09 2.28
C THR A 40 -5.85 0.48 2.05
N THR A 41 -5.76 -0.46 1.12
CA THR A 41 -4.49 -0.95 0.58
C THR A 41 -4.21 -0.23 -0.73
N LYS A 42 -3.04 0.37 -0.85
CA LYS A 42 -2.62 1.07 -2.06
C LYS A 42 -1.85 0.12 -2.97
N LEU A 43 -2.10 0.22 -4.27
CA LEU A 43 -1.30 -0.44 -5.29
C LEU A 43 -0.22 0.53 -5.79
N ARG A 44 1.02 0.07 -5.77
CA ARG A 44 2.14 0.77 -6.40
C ARG A 44 2.55 0.02 -7.65
N LEU A 45 2.38 0.65 -8.79
CA LEU A 45 2.73 0.09 -10.08
C LEU A 45 4.07 0.69 -10.55
N SER A 46 4.97 -0.18 -10.99
CA SER A 46 6.16 0.22 -11.75
C SER A 46 5.99 -0.31 -13.15
N VAL A 47 5.84 0.59 -14.12
CA VAL A 47 5.52 0.27 -15.52
C VAL A 47 6.69 0.69 -16.39
N THR A 48 7.15 -0.23 -17.22
CA THR A 48 8.06 0.03 -18.35
C THR A 48 7.36 -0.41 -19.62
N PHE A 49 7.34 0.41 -20.65
CA PHE A 49 6.75 0.06 -21.94
C PHE A 49 7.70 0.42 -23.09
N ASN A 50 7.58 -0.35 -24.16
CA ASN A 50 8.27 -0.10 -25.42
C ASN A 50 7.27 0.44 -26.45
N TYR A 51 7.70 1.40 -27.26
CA TYR A 51 6.86 2.00 -28.28
C TYR A 51 7.63 2.16 -29.61
N ASP A 52 6.89 2.17 -30.71
CA ASP A 52 7.43 2.44 -32.05
C ASP A 52 7.48 3.95 -32.29
N SER A 53 8.69 4.50 -32.29
CA SER A 53 8.91 5.93 -32.55
C SER A 53 8.59 6.35 -33.98
N SER A 54 8.48 5.41 -34.93
CA SER A 54 8.08 5.70 -36.30
C SER A 54 6.55 5.77 -36.48
N ALA A 55 5.80 5.18 -35.55
CA ALA A 55 4.34 5.14 -35.55
C ALA A 55 3.71 6.34 -34.80
N THR A 56 4.51 7.21 -34.19
CA THR A 56 3.99 8.33 -33.41
C THR A 56 4.87 9.57 -33.54
N THR A 57 4.26 10.74 -33.46
CA THR A 57 4.97 12.04 -33.32
C THR A 57 5.01 12.50 -31.86
N LYS A 58 4.41 11.74 -30.95
CA LYS A 58 4.37 12.07 -29.52
C LYS A 58 5.73 11.87 -28.87
N LEU A 59 6.05 12.72 -27.91
CA LEU A 59 7.21 12.56 -27.05
C LEU A 59 6.96 11.43 -26.04
N SER A 60 8.02 10.81 -25.56
CA SER A 60 7.91 9.77 -24.50
C SER A 60 7.17 10.26 -23.26
N THR A 61 7.32 11.54 -22.89
CA THR A 61 6.60 12.17 -21.78
C THR A 61 5.09 12.26 -22.02
N GLU A 62 4.66 12.43 -23.26
CA GLU A 62 3.24 12.46 -23.63
C GLU A 62 2.64 11.06 -23.57
N LEU A 63 3.40 10.03 -23.98
CA LEU A 63 2.99 8.63 -23.84
C LEU A 63 2.88 8.23 -22.37
N VAL A 64 3.84 8.61 -21.52
CA VAL A 64 3.76 8.41 -20.07
C VAL A 64 2.53 9.10 -19.49
N SER A 65 2.19 10.30 -19.94
CA SER A 65 1.00 11.02 -19.49
C SER A 65 -0.30 10.29 -19.91
N ALA A 66 -0.34 9.75 -21.13
CA ALA A 66 -1.48 8.96 -21.61
C ALA A 66 -1.68 7.68 -20.75
N VAL A 67 -0.60 6.94 -20.48
CA VAL A 67 -0.63 5.76 -19.60
C VAL A 67 -1.12 6.14 -18.20
N ASN A 68 -0.57 7.21 -17.60
CA ASN A 68 -1.00 7.68 -16.29
C ASN A 68 -2.48 8.08 -16.26
N THR A 69 -2.98 8.72 -17.30
CA THR A 69 -4.41 9.10 -17.41
C THR A 69 -5.28 7.84 -17.44
N THR A 70 -4.91 6.85 -18.23
CA THR A 70 -5.62 5.57 -18.32
C THR A 70 -5.64 4.83 -16.97
N LEU A 71 -4.49 4.76 -16.28
CA LEU A 71 -4.39 4.13 -14.97
C LEU A 71 -5.20 4.88 -13.90
N ASN A 72 -5.22 6.20 -13.92
CA ASN A 72 -6.04 7.01 -13.01
C ASN A 72 -7.54 6.79 -13.25
N THR A 73 -7.95 6.65 -14.51
CA THR A 73 -9.34 6.32 -14.86
C THR A 73 -9.71 4.93 -14.36
N TYR A 74 -8.86 3.93 -14.55
CA TYR A 74 -9.07 2.58 -14.01
C TYR A 74 -9.15 2.58 -12.48
N ASN A 75 -8.26 3.34 -11.80
CA ASN A 75 -8.31 3.50 -10.35
C ASN A 75 -9.66 4.05 -9.89
N SER A 76 -10.13 5.16 -10.48
CA SER A 76 -11.37 5.82 -10.04
C SER A 76 -12.62 5.01 -10.38
N SER A 77 -12.66 4.37 -11.54
CA SER A 77 -13.85 3.64 -12.01
C SER A 77 -13.96 2.21 -11.48
N THR A 78 -12.83 1.56 -11.18
CA THR A 78 -12.80 0.13 -10.84
C THR A 78 -12.27 -0.14 -9.43
N LEU A 79 -11.12 0.45 -9.06
CA LEU A 79 -10.46 0.10 -7.80
C LEU A 79 -11.01 0.83 -6.58
N GLN A 80 -11.53 2.05 -6.76
CA GLN A 80 -12.09 2.86 -5.66
C GLN A 80 -13.51 2.45 -5.25
N THR A 81 -13.91 1.23 -5.53
CA THR A 81 -15.19 0.64 -5.11
C THR A 81 -14.94 -0.40 -4.02
N PHE A 82 -15.95 -0.69 -3.18
CA PHE A 82 -15.82 -1.73 -2.13
C PHE A 82 -15.54 -3.13 -2.70
N ASN A 83 -15.93 -3.40 -3.93
CA ASN A 83 -15.69 -4.67 -4.62
C ASN A 83 -14.62 -4.55 -5.72
N GLY A 84 -13.83 -3.47 -5.68
CA GLY A 84 -12.77 -3.23 -6.66
C GLY A 84 -11.73 -4.35 -6.65
N GLN A 85 -11.47 -4.92 -7.82
CA GLN A 85 -10.49 -5.99 -8.00
C GLN A 85 -9.41 -5.57 -8.97
N TYR A 86 -8.16 -5.68 -8.54
CA TYR A 86 -7.02 -5.54 -9.43
C TYR A 86 -6.83 -6.82 -10.26
N ARG A 87 -6.70 -6.65 -11.57
CA ARG A 87 -6.35 -7.73 -12.50
C ARG A 87 -5.17 -7.29 -13.35
N ALA A 88 -4.03 -7.97 -13.18
CA ALA A 88 -2.80 -7.63 -13.89
C ALA A 88 -2.96 -7.64 -15.42
N SER A 89 -3.68 -8.64 -15.97
CA SER A 89 -3.94 -8.73 -17.42
C SER A 89 -4.80 -7.57 -17.94
N ALA A 90 -5.77 -7.08 -17.16
CA ALA A 90 -6.59 -5.95 -17.55
C ALA A 90 -5.76 -4.65 -17.55
N VAL A 91 -4.92 -4.46 -16.54
CA VAL A 91 -4.04 -3.28 -16.46
C VAL A 91 -3.00 -3.30 -17.58
N SER A 92 -2.35 -4.45 -17.83
CA SER A 92 -1.40 -4.58 -18.94
C SER A 92 -2.05 -4.23 -20.28
N LYS A 93 -3.26 -4.75 -20.54
CA LYS A 93 -4.03 -4.41 -21.75
C LYS A 93 -4.33 -2.92 -21.84
N LEU A 94 -4.78 -2.29 -20.73
CA LEU A 94 -5.09 -0.86 -20.70
C LEU A 94 -3.86 0.02 -20.98
N ILE A 95 -2.68 -0.41 -20.54
CA ILE A 95 -1.42 0.28 -20.83
C ILE A 95 -1.08 0.16 -22.33
N ASP A 96 -1.15 -1.03 -22.90
CA ASP A 96 -0.89 -1.26 -24.34
C ASP A 96 -1.89 -0.49 -25.23
N GLU A 97 -3.15 -0.36 -24.80
CA GLU A 97 -4.20 0.36 -25.53
C GLU A 97 -4.22 1.87 -25.27
N SER A 98 -3.38 2.40 -24.38
CA SER A 98 -3.37 3.83 -24.06
C SER A 98 -2.83 4.69 -25.21
N ASP A 99 -2.03 4.08 -26.11
CA ASP A 99 -1.60 4.67 -27.36
C ASP A 99 -1.28 3.57 -28.38
N THR A 100 -1.64 3.78 -29.65
CA THR A 100 -1.43 2.78 -30.74
C THR A 100 0.04 2.52 -31.05
N SER A 101 0.95 3.38 -30.63
CA SER A 101 2.39 3.19 -30.80
C SER A 101 3.02 2.30 -29.74
N ILE A 102 2.32 2.00 -28.62
CA ILE A 102 2.83 1.13 -27.58
C ILE A 102 2.77 -0.32 -28.05
N LEU A 103 3.89 -1.01 -27.98
CA LEU A 103 4.06 -2.37 -28.49
C LEU A 103 3.87 -3.43 -27.39
N ASN A 104 4.37 -3.15 -26.20
CA ASN A 104 4.26 -4.02 -25.04
C ASN A 104 4.62 -3.27 -23.74
N ASN A 105 4.25 -3.86 -22.61
CA ASN A 105 4.64 -3.35 -21.29
C ASN A 105 5.11 -4.46 -20.35
N THR A 106 5.90 -4.07 -19.37
CA THR A 106 6.22 -4.87 -18.18
C THR A 106 5.78 -4.09 -16.97
N THR A 107 4.86 -4.67 -16.19
CA THR A 107 4.29 -4.04 -15.01
C THR A 107 4.56 -4.88 -13.77
N SER A 108 5.26 -4.31 -12.78
CA SER A 108 5.39 -4.89 -11.46
C SER A 108 4.44 -4.19 -10.48
N VAL A 109 3.93 -4.96 -9.53
CA VAL A 109 2.91 -4.51 -8.56
C VAL A 109 3.43 -4.74 -7.16
N LYS A 110 3.34 -3.71 -6.31
CA LYS A 110 3.55 -3.82 -4.87
C LYS A 110 2.32 -3.30 -4.14
N LEU A 111 2.00 -3.93 -3.03
CA LEU A 111 0.99 -3.44 -2.10
C LEU A 111 1.65 -2.50 -1.08
N SER A 112 0.96 -1.45 -0.67
CA SER A 112 1.41 -0.62 0.45
C SER A 112 0.24 -0.20 1.33
N LYS A 113 0.51 -0.13 2.63
CA LYS A 113 -0.39 0.44 3.64
C LYS A 113 0.35 1.51 4.41
N ASP A 114 -0.34 2.58 4.73
CA ASP A 114 0.15 3.60 5.63
C ASP A 114 -0.50 3.38 7.00
N PHE A 115 0.28 3.48 8.05
CA PHE A 115 -0.22 3.57 9.42
C PHE A 115 0.57 4.64 10.17
N THR A 116 -0.04 5.21 11.19
CA THR A 116 0.60 6.22 12.03
C THR A 116 0.71 5.68 13.45
N PRO A 117 1.92 5.40 13.95
CA PRO A 117 2.10 5.01 15.34
C PRO A 117 1.66 6.13 16.30
N GLU A 118 1.17 5.75 17.47
CA GLU A 118 0.85 6.68 18.55
C GLU A 118 2.15 7.10 19.23
N GLN A 119 2.47 8.38 19.16
CA GLN A 119 3.70 8.91 19.74
C GLN A 119 3.68 8.87 21.28
N GLY A 120 4.84 8.59 21.88
CA GLY A 120 5.01 8.58 23.33
C GLY A 120 4.40 7.37 24.05
N THR A 121 3.94 6.37 23.30
CA THR A 121 3.38 5.14 23.86
C THR A 121 3.93 3.93 23.13
N THR A 122 4.64 3.07 23.88
CA THR A 122 5.13 1.81 23.30
C THR A 122 3.97 0.85 23.08
N LYS A 123 3.68 0.52 21.83
CA LYS A 123 2.58 -0.38 21.43
C LYS A 123 3.02 -1.34 20.34
N SER A 124 2.33 -2.46 20.26
CA SER A 124 2.38 -3.34 19.10
C SER A 124 1.27 -2.98 18.12
N TYR A 125 1.59 -3.06 16.84
CA TYR A 125 0.68 -2.72 15.74
C TYR A 125 0.54 -3.90 14.79
N ASN A 126 -0.66 -4.04 14.24
CA ASN A 126 -0.97 -5.07 13.27
C ASN A 126 -1.31 -4.40 11.92
N VAL A 127 -0.65 -4.87 10.87
CA VAL A 127 -0.89 -4.41 9.49
C VAL A 127 -1.27 -5.62 8.66
N ALA A 128 -2.53 -5.67 8.22
CA ALA A 128 -3.04 -6.78 7.42
C ALA A 128 -3.20 -6.37 5.95
N PHE A 129 -2.47 -7.00 5.05
CA PHE A 129 -2.68 -6.84 3.61
C PHE A 129 -3.83 -7.69 3.10
N ASN A 130 -4.23 -8.73 3.85
CA ASN A 130 -5.28 -9.68 3.50
C ASN A 130 -5.06 -10.32 2.12
N ASN A 131 -3.81 -10.51 1.76
CA ASN A 131 -3.39 -11.12 0.52
C ASN A 131 -2.03 -11.78 0.73
N SER A 132 -1.84 -12.99 0.20
CA SER A 132 -0.55 -13.67 0.30
C SER A 132 0.55 -12.88 -0.38
N MET A 133 1.73 -12.90 0.22
CA MET A 133 2.95 -12.27 -0.28
C MET A 133 3.75 -13.26 -1.11
N PHE A 134 4.54 -12.76 -2.06
CA PHE A 134 5.46 -13.58 -2.84
C PHE A 134 6.59 -14.05 -1.93
N HIS A 135 6.58 -15.33 -1.61
CA HIS A 135 7.57 -15.98 -0.75
C HIS A 135 7.79 -17.41 -1.25
N PRO A 136 8.68 -17.62 -2.24
CA PRO A 136 8.79 -18.90 -2.94
C PRO A 136 9.44 -20.02 -2.12
N GLU A 137 10.30 -19.68 -1.15
CA GLU A 137 11.04 -20.64 -0.30
C GLU A 137 11.52 -19.97 0.99
N ASP A 138 11.82 -20.77 2.01
CA ASP A 138 12.36 -20.31 3.27
C ASP A 138 13.72 -19.61 3.07
N GLY A 139 13.94 -18.51 3.77
CA GLY A 139 15.14 -17.68 3.65
C GLY A 139 15.23 -16.88 2.34
N TYR A 140 14.17 -16.85 1.55
CA TYR A 140 14.15 -16.08 0.31
C TYR A 140 14.39 -14.60 0.56
N LEU A 141 15.39 -14.05 -0.13
CA LEU A 141 15.84 -12.67 0.00
C LEU A 141 16.36 -12.27 1.40
N GLU A 142 16.71 -13.24 2.27
CA GLU A 142 17.25 -12.96 3.61
C GLU A 142 18.41 -11.95 3.56
N ALA A 143 19.39 -12.19 2.67
CA ALA A 143 20.55 -11.32 2.51
C ALA A 143 20.24 -9.96 1.88
N THR A 144 19.14 -9.84 1.13
CA THR A 144 18.74 -8.63 0.39
C THR A 144 17.60 -7.86 1.06
N GLY A 145 17.07 -8.37 2.20
CA GLY A 145 16.04 -7.72 2.98
C GLY A 145 14.62 -8.12 2.63
N GLY A 146 14.41 -9.35 2.17
CA GLY A 146 13.09 -9.97 2.05
C GLY A 146 12.15 -9.34 1.03
N VAL A 147 10.85 -9.54 1.24
CA VAL A 147 9.76 -9.07 0.37
C VAL A 147 9.09 -7.80 0.90
N LEU A 148 9.29 -7.47 2.18
CA LEU A 148 8.76 -6.30 2.85
C LEU A 148 9.80 -5.17 2.88
N SER A 149 9.32 -3.93 2.75
CA SER A 149 10.11 -2.74 3.03
C SER A 149 9.22 -1.63 3.57
N SER A 150 9.73 -0.83 4.49
CA SER A 150 9.05 0.38 4.96
C SER A 150 9.67 1.65 4.38
N SER A 151 8.95 2.77 4.49
CA SER A 151 9.56 4.10 4.49
C SER A 151 10.37 4.31 5.77
N GLY A 152 11.25 5.32 5.77
CA GLY A 152 12.02 5.69 6.95
C GLY A 152 11.13 6.27 8.06
N PHE A 153 11.50 5.99 9.30
CA PHE A 153 10.82 6.48 10.51
C PHE A 153 11.83 6.75 11.63
N LYS A 154 11.41 7.50 12.64
CA LYS A 154 12.19 7.80 13.84
C LYS A 154 11.65 6.99 15.02
N VAL A 155 12.48 6.69 16.01
CA VAL A 155 12.10 5.88 17.17
C VAL A 155 12.43 6.62 18.47
N GLY A 156 11.46 6.77 19.34
CA GLY A 156 11.61 7.38 20.65
C GLY A 156 12.13 8.82 20.56
N THR A 157 13.20 9.12 21.28
CA THR A 157 13.85 10.46 21.29
C THR A 157 14.97 10.60 20.26
N ASP A 158 15.29 9.55 19.50
CA ASP A 158 16.31 9.60 18.43
C ASP A 158 15.72 10.30 17.21
N THR A 159 16.10 11.57 17.04
CA THR A 159 15.68 12.39 15.88
C THR A 159 16.69 12.38 14.75
N GLU A 160 17.84 11.77 14.93
CA GLU A 160 18.93 11.76 13.93
C GLU A 160 18.92 10.49 13.10
N THR A 161 18.74 9.32 13.72
CA THR A 161 18.77 8.04 13.02
C THR A 161 17.44 7.76 12.34
N GLU A 162 17.48 7.49 11.04
CA GLU A 162 16.33 7.02 10.28
C GLU A 162 16.36 5.49 10.22
N PHE A 163 15.31 4.87 10.75
CA PHE A 163 15.11 3.43 10.76
C PHE A 163 14.17 2.97 9.67
N PHE A 164 14.33 1.72 9.28
CA PHE A 164 13.51 1.04 8.28
C PHE A 164 13.16 -0.35 8.76
N PHE A 165 12.06 -0.90 8.26
CA PHE A 165 11.74 -2.31 8.42
C PHE A 165 12.00 -3.07 7.13
N ASP A 166 12.49 -4.29 7.28
CA ASP A 166 12.46 -5.36 6.28
C ASP A 166 12.14 -6.70 6.95
N ASP A 167 12.03 -7.77 6.18
CA ASP A 167 11.90 -9.13 6.69
C ASP A 167 13.15 -9.95 6.39
N ASP A 168 13.33 -11.04 7.14
CA ASP A 168 14.48 -11.95 6.99
C ASP A 168 14.23 -13.12 6.02
N GLY A 169 13.02 -13.18 5.43
CA GLY A 169 12.59 -14.30 4.60
C GLY A 169 12.13 -15.55 5.39
N ASN A 170 12.21 -15.53 6.74
CA ASN A 170 11.83 -16.63 7.62
C ASN A 170 10.67 -16.30 8.56
N GLY A 171 10.00 -15.19 8.33
CA GLY A 171 8.84 -14.77 9.13
C GLY A 171 9.16 -13.75 10.22
N ASN A 172 10.39 -13.27 10.34
CA ASN A 172 10.74 -12.24 11.31
C ASN A 172 10.81 -10.86 10.62
N LEU A 173 10.26 -9.85 11.30
CA LEU A 173 10.45 -8.46 10.95
C LEU A 173 11.69 -7.91 11.61
N ARG A 174 12.56 -7.24 10.85
CA ARG A 174 13.81 -6.64 11.34
C ARG A 174 13.75 -5.13 11.22
N ARG A 175 14.44 -4.45 12.15
CA ARG A 175 14.66 -3.00 12.10
C ARG A 175 16.13 -2.70 11.83
N TYR A 176 16.40 -1.87 10.83
CA TYR A 176 17.74 -1.46 10.45
C TYR A 176 17.84 0.04 10.19
N ALA A 177 19.05 0.57 10.19
CA ALA A 177 19.40 1.89 9.66
C ALA A 177 20.45 1.73 8.55
N LEU A 178 20.55 2.74 7.70
CA LEU A 178 21.58 2.78 6.66
C LEU A 178 22.83 3.52 7.16
N ILE A 179 23.97 2.86 7.09
CA ILE A 179 25.29 3.46 7.28
C ILE A 179 25.95 3.52 5.91
N GLY A 180 25.88 4.70 5.28
CA GLY A 180 26.15 4.85 3.85
C GLY A 180 25.10 4.07 3.04
N THR A 181 25.52 3.01 2.33
CA THR A 181 24.64 2.12 1.56
C THR A 181 24.41 0.76 2.23
N THR A 182 25.03 0.53 3.40
CA THR A 182 24.97 -0.76 4.09
C THR A 182 23.90 -0.76 5.16
N ARG A 183 23.11 -1.84 5.24
CA ARG A 183 22.13 -2.04 6.31
C ARG A 183 22.82 -2.46 7.59
N SER A 184 22.57 -1.74 8.67
CA SER A 184 22.97 -2.09 10.03
C SER A 184 21.73 -2.45 10.83
N TYR A 185 21.60 -3.71 11.25
CA TYR A 185 20.44 -4.21 11.97
C TYR A 185 20.56 -3.93 13.46
N PHE A 186 19.53 -3.29 14.01
CA PHE A 186 19.42 -2.94 15.42
C PHE A 186 18.49 -3.87 16.19
N ASP A 187 17.58 -4.53 15.47
CA ASP A 187 16.62 -5.46 16.05
C ASP A 187 16.22 -6.48 14.97
N ASN A 188 16.49 -7.75 15.22
CA ASN A 188 16.17 -8.85 14.30
C ASN A 188 14.81 -9.50 14.61
N GLU A 189 14.15 -9.09 15.70
CA GLU A 189 12.87 -9.59 16.18
C GLU A 189 11.87 -8.44 16.43
N ALA A 190 11.95 -7.38 15.60
CA ALA A 190 11.08 -6.22 15.69
C ALA A 190 9.59 -6.55 15.44
N GLY A 191 9.29 -7.77 15.03
CA GLY A 191 7.94 -8.26 14.79
C GLY A 191 7.93 -9.56 14.02
N THR A 192 6.76 -9.91 13.49
CA THR A 192 6.55 -11.11 12.69
C THR A 192 5.79 -10.81 11.42
N ILE A 193 5.95 -11.66 10.42
CA ILE A 193 5.25 -11.61 9.15
C ILE A 193 4.72 -13.00 8.79
N ASP A 194 3.44 -13.10 8.48
CA ASP A 194 2.82 -14.28 7.89
C ASP A 194 2.63 -14.04 6.38
N TYR A 195 3.46 -14.66 5.58
CA TYR A 195 3.46 -14.51 4.13
C TYR A 195 2.18 -15.05 3.46
N ASN A 196 1.52 -16.03 4.08
CA ASN A 196 0.32 -16.64 3.52
C ASN A 196 -0.90 -15.74 3.64
N SER A 197 -1.05 -15.07 4.78
CA SER A 197 -2.15 -14.15 5.04
C SER A 197 -1.82 -12.70 4.70
N GLY A 198 -0.53 -12.35 4.60
CA GLY A 198 -0.05 -10.98 4.49
C GLY A 198 -0.27 -10.19 5.77
N TYR A 199 -0.18 -10.85 6.93
CA TYR A 199 -0.35 -10.23 8.23
C TYR A 199 1.00 -9.93 8.87
N ILE A 200 1.18 -8.70 9.31
CA ILE A 200 2.42 -8.22 9.92
C ILE A 200 2.12 -7.73 11.33
N THR A 201 2.88 -8.19 12.30
CA THR A 201 2.89 -7.66 13.66
C THR A 201 4.18 -6.88 13.88
N ILE A 202 4.08 -5.62 14.28
CA ILE A 202 5.21 -4.77 14.66
C ILE A 202 5.20 -4.68 16.17
N ASN A 203 6.29 -5.11 16.82
CA ASN A 203 6.39 -5.13 18.28
C ASN A 203 6.97 -3.82 18.81
N ASN A 204 6.39 -3.32 19.89
CA ASN A 204 6.98 -2.30 20.78
C ASN A 204 7.59 -1.08 20.06
N ILE A 205 6.90 -0.55 19.06
CA ILE A 205 7.30 0.72 18.43
C ILE A 205 6.76 1.91 19.24
N ASN A 206 7.59 2.97 19.39
CA ASN A 206 7.27 4.20 20.11
C ASN A 206 7.61 5.42 19.24
#